data_5cb6a0786415b17ead26f8e25c381359
#
_entry.id   5cb6a0786415b17ead26f8e25c381359
#
_cell.length_a   1.000
_cell.length_b   1.000
_cell.length_c   1.000
_cell.angle_alpha   90.00
_cell.angle_beta   90.00
_cell.angle_gamma   90.00
#
_symmetry.space_group_name_H-M   'P 1'
#
loop_
_entity.id
_entity.type
_entity.pdbx_description
1 polymer ?
#
loop_
_entity_poly.entity_id
_entity_poly.type
_entity_poly.pdbx_seq_one_letter_code
_entity_poly.pdbx_strand_id
1 'polypeptide(L)'
;MRTSIAISGCIVGLLSGFNAFSQYAGDAFRYSEINQNGTARFQSLGGNHAAIGGDASSIFGNPAGLGFYNRSEVAITPVYTSVNSKTDYIGDINNTSKGKFNLAGHASAVFTSQPGFQRKWKRSSFGISYSRQQSFRQEYRFTGFNQNSAYLNKVVEDVNRSGATPSQLEADFDPGTSSSGPLAYSIPAAYYQLYLINPSGVNGPPYTAVDNESPLEQVGTYNATGANTQWTLAYGGNYNDKLYVGGSVGINRIRYKYDRVLQDNYVDSPELNWVDQHEGLTVTGVGINATLGIIYKVNPLFQFGGSLTTPTFSSYRETFSQAVEANYVDGQVTGPEGTLITPDYTYIPLAANDFEYRVVSPFRGSLGGTVFIKNNGFITGTVEYVGYAGMRANTSYLDDAGNRDFKEGTIREIKDIYRNTVNVRVGGEYRVGKFRARAGVGYMADPYVDRANIDRSRLLYSLGAGVRGDRFFADLGGTLSTSKSVYTPYTLNNPALYSSAVISDKTVNVMLTVGAFF
;
A
#
# COMPACT_ATOMS: atom_id res chain seq x y z
N MET A 1 35.14 29.79 -13.38
CA MET A 1 35.65 29.02 -12.22
C MET A 1 34.48 28.26 -11.67
N ARG A 2 34.39 26.97 -11.95
CA ARG A 2 33.36 26.08 -11.40
C ARG A 2 33.94 25.49 -10.12
N THR A 3 33.40 25.88 -8.99
CA THR A 3 33.72 25.28 -7.69
C THR A 3 32.97 23.97 -7.55
N SER A 4 33.72 22.89 -7.50
CA SER A 4 33.27 21.55 -7.15
C SER A 4 32.94 21.56 -5.65
N ILE A 5 31.65 21.54 -5.31
CA ILE A 5 31.20 21.26 -3.95
C ILE A 5 31.25 19.74 -3.79
N ALA A 6 32.12 19.32 -2.89
CA ALA A 6 32.40 17.92 -2.59
C ALA A 6 31.16 17.24 -1.96
N ILE A 7 30.78 16.15 -2.54
CA ILE A 7 29.82 15.16 -2.04
C ILE A 7 30.51 14.43 -0.88
N SER A 8 30.42 14.97 0.34
CA SER A 8 30.88 14.27 1.57
C SER A 8 29.74 13.90 2.53
N GLY A 9 28.51 14.30 2.25
CA GLY A 9 27.36 14.07 3.14
C GLY A 9 26.65 12.71 3.02
N CYS A 10 26.97 11.88 2.01
CA CYS A 10 26.20 10.66 1.73
C CYS A 10 26.64 9.40 2.47
N ILE A 11 27.67 9.44 3.32
CA ILE A 11 28.25 8.18 3.89
C ILE A 11 27.62 7.81 5.24
N VAL A 12 27.06 8.74 5.99
CA VAL A 12 26.46 8.46 7.32
C VAL A 12 25.06 7.80 7.21
N GLY A 13 24.33 8.04 6.12
CA GLY A 13 23.03 7.39 5.86
C GLY A 13 23.11 5.90 5.50
N LEU A 14 24.27 5.37 5.15
CA LEU A 14 24.45 3.98 4.71
C LEU A 14 24.74 2.97 5.85
N LEU A 15 25.02 3.42 7.07
CA LEU A 15 25.29 2.53 8.21
C LEU A 15 24.03 2.01 8.93
N SER A 16 22.85 2.52 8.60
CA SER A 16 21.55 1.94 8.98
C SER A 16 20.99 0.96 7.93
N GLY A 17 21.84 0.31 7.17
CA GLY A 17 21.50 -0.47 5.97
C GLY A 17 20.43 -1.54 6.11
N PHE A 18 20.21 -2.11 7.30
CA PHE A 18 19.17 -3.11 7.50
C PHE A 18 17.73 -2.52 7.51
N ASN A 19 17.55 -1.30 8.01
CA ASN A 19 16.21 -0.68 8.06
C ASN A 19 15.77 -0.13 6.69
N ALA A 20 16.70 0.31 5.85
CA ALA A 20 16.39 0.83 4.52
C ALA A 20 15.84 -0.27 3.58
N PHE A 21 16.42 -1.45 3.57
CA PHE A 21 15.96 -2.56 2.72
C PHE A 21 14.56 -3.05 3.11
N SER A 22 14.23 -3.06 4.40
CA SER A 22 12.91 -3.44 4.91
C SER A 22 11.82 -2.47 4.45
N GLN A 23 12.10 -1.17 4.37
CA GLN A 23 11.18 -0.18 3.82
C GLN A 23 10.83 -0.49 2.37
N TYR A 24 11.83 -0.71 1.50
CA TYR A 24 11.60 -1.00 0.08
C TYR A 24 10.98 -2.37 -0.17
N ALA A 25 11.23 -3.36 0.69
CA ALA A 25 10.51 -4.62 0.68
C ALA A 25 9.02 -4.42 1.02
N GLY A 26 8.71 -3.59 2.03
CA GLY A 26 7.36 -3.18 2.40
C GLY A 26 6.65 -2.42 1.28
N ASP A 27 7.36 -1.53 0.59
CA ASP A 27 6.84 -0.76 -0.54
C ASP A 27 6.57 -1.64 -1.76
N ALA A 28 7.47 -2.60 -2.07
CA ALA A 28 7.25 -3.58 -3.12
C ALA A 28 5.97 -4.38 -2.88
N PHE A 29 5.68 -4.76 -1.64
CA PHE A 29 4.44 -5.42 -1.26
C PHE A 29 3.24 -4.46 -1.37
N ARG A 30 3.29 -3.29 -0.76
CA ARG A 30 2.22 -2.28 -0.74
C ARG A 30 1.71 -1.93 -2.13
N TYR A 31 2.63 -1.70 -3.09
CA TYR A 31 2.25 -1.33 -4.46
C TYR A 31 1.85 -2.52 -5.33
N SER A 32 2.11 -3.74 -4.86
CA SER A 32 1.76 -4.99 -5.54
C SER A 32 0.42 -5.57 -5.11
N GLU A 33 -0.16 -5.11 -4.01
CA GLU A 33 -1.49 -5.54 -3.60
C GLU A 33 -2.56 -5.05 -4.58
N ILE A 34 -3.48 -5.93 -4.93
CA ILE A 34 -4.61 -5.63 -5.80
C ILE A 34 -5.89 -6.03 -5.07
N ASN A 35 -6.73 -5.05 -4.79
CA ASN A 35 -8.05 -5.25 -4.18
C ASN A 35 -9.16 -5.47 -5.22
N GLN A 36 -8.82 -5.85 -6.43
CA GLN A 36 -9.69 -6.22 -7.55
C GLN A 36 -10.98 -5.38 -7.66
N ASN A 37 -10.85 -4.06 -7.79
CA ASN A 37 -11.98 -3.19 -8.01
C ASN A 37 -12.45 -3.26 -9.47
N GLY A 38 -13.76 -3.40 -9.68
CA GLY A 38 -14.40 -3.49 -10.99
C GLY A 38 -15.86 -3.06 -10.95
N THR A 39 -16.69 -3.66 -11.78
CA THR A 39 -18.14 -3.43 -11.77
C THR A 39 -18.76 -3.91 -10.46
N ALA A 40 -19.93 -3.36 -10.10
CA ALA A 40 -20.70 -3.83 -8.94
C ALA A 40 -21.06 -5.31 -9.06
N ARG A 41 -21.36 -5.81 -10.29
CA ARG A 41 -21.59 -7.23 -10.54
C ARG A 41 -20.39 -8.08 -10.18
N PHE A 42 -19.21 -7.72 -10.64
CA PHE A 42 -17.95 -8.43 -10.37
C PHE A 42 -17.63 -8.46 -8.88
N GLN A 43 -17.71 -7.31 -8.21
CA GLN A 43 -17.46 -7.19 -6.78
C GLN A 43 -18.44 -8.01 -5.94
N SER A 44 -19.74 -7.99 -6.30
CA SER A 44 -20.78 -8.75 -5.61
C SER A 44 -20.64 -10.26 -5.73
N LEU A 45 -19.83 -10.75 -6.67
CA LEU A 45 -19.46 -12.15 -6.83
C LEU A 45 -18.15 -12.52 -6.13
N GLY A 46 -17.67 -11.70 -5.17
CA GLY A 46 -16.41 -11.92 -4.46
C GLY A 46 -15.17 -11.63 -5.30
N GLY A 47 -15.30 -10.91 -6.43
CA GLY A 47 -14.19 -10.66 -7.34
C GLY A 47 -13.79 -11.89 -8.19
N ASN A 48 -14.70 -12.82 -8.41
CA ASN A 48 -14.47 -13.98 -9.27
C ASN A 48 -14.35 -13.57 -10.73
N HIS A 49 -13.33 -14.04 -11.42
CA HIS A 49 -13.04 -13.66 -12.82
C HIS A 49 -12.53 -14.82 -13.69
N ALA A 50 -11.98 -15.88 -13.10
CA ALA A 50 -11.24 -16.89 -13.84
C ALA A 50 -12.11 -17.62 -14.89
N ALA A 51 -13.37 -17.92 -14.55
CA ALA A 51 -14.27 -18.69 -15.40
C ALA A 51 -15.63 -17.99 -15.64
N ILE A 52 -15.69 -16.65 -15.57
CA ILE A 52 -16.90 -15.86 -15.85
C ILE A 52 -16.61 -14.89 -16.99
N GLY A 53 -17.60 -14.70 -17.89
CA GLY A 53 -17.54 -13.70 -18.95
C GLY A 53 -18.77 -12.79 -18.98
N GLY A 54 -18.77 -11.86 -19.96
CA GLY A 54 -19.85 -10.91 -20.16
C GLY A 54 -19.97 -9.87 -19.05
N ASP A 55 -18.83 -9.42 -18.54
CA ASP A 55 -18.67 -8.34 -17.59
C ASP A 55 -17.42 -7.53 -17.94
N ALA A 56 -17.49 -6.22 -17.86
CA ALA A 56 -16.39 -5.33 -18.25
C ALA A 56 -15.13 -5.49 -17.38
N SER A 57 -15.25 -6.02 -16.15
CA SER A 57 -14.09 -6.36 -15.33
C SER A 57 -13.22 -7.48 -15.92
N SER A 58 -13.74 -8.23 -16.91
CA SER A 58 -12.94 -9.19 -17.67
C SER A 58 -11.77 -8.54 -18.40
N ILE A 59 -11.85 -7.24 -18.74
CA ILE A 59 -10.78 -6.49 -19.43
C ILE A 59 -9.44 -6.63 -18.69
N PHE A 60 -9.44 -6.58 -17.37
CA PHE A 60 -8.22 -6.69 -16.55
C PHE A 60 -8.12 -8.03 -15.79
N GLY A 61 -9.23 -8.74 -15.55
CA GLY A 61 -9.25 -9.98 -14.80
C GLY A 61 -8.91 -11.21 -15.66
N ASN A 62 -9.85 -11.65 -16.50
CA ASN A 62 -9.65 -12.68 -17.52
C ASN A 62 -10.17 -12.19 -18.88
N PRO A 63 -9.30 -11.71 -19.78
CA PRO A 63 -9.72 -11.09 -21.04
C PRO A 63 -10.45 -12.04 -22.00
N ALA A 64 -10.38 -13.37 -21.81
CA ALA A 64 -11.20 -14.33 -22.53
C ALA A 64 -12.71 -14.10 -22.29
N GLY A 65 -13.07 -13.52 -21.14
CA GLY A 65 -14.45 -13.16 -20.81
C GLY A 65 -15.08 -12.13 -21.75
N LEU A 66 -14.28 -11.38 -22.51
CA LEU A 66 -14.76 -10.47 -23.56
C LEU A 66 -15.42 -11.22 -24.73
N GLY A 67 -15.02 -12.46 -25.00
CA GLY A 67 -15.63 -13.29 -26.05
C GLY A 67 -17.10 -13.68 -25.79
N PHE A 68 -17.63 -13.40 -24.57
CA PHE A 68 -19.06 -13.62 -24.26
C PHE A 68 -19.96 -12.45 -24.66
N TYR A 69 -19.39 -11.29 -24.97
CA TYR A 69 -20.19 -10.14 -25.39
C TYR A 69 -20.86 -10.37 -26.73
N ASN A 70 -22.13 -10.07 -26.79
CA ASN A 70 -22.95 -10.10 -28.00
C ASN A 70 -23.46 -8.72 -28.44
N ARG A 71 -23.20 -7.70 -27.67
CA ARG A 71 -23.50 -6.28 -27.92
C ARG A 71 -22.37 -5.43 -27.32
N SER A 72 -22.12 -4.28 -27.91
CA SER A 72 -21.23 -3.30 -27.36
C SER A 72 -21.82 -2.70 -26.06
N GLU A 73 -20.96 -2.27 -25.16
CA GLU A 73 -21.34 -1.81 -23.81
C GLU A 73 -20.46 -0.65 -23.37
N VAL A 74 -21.08 0.34 -22.73
CA VAL A 74 -20.36 1.34 -21.92
C VAL A 74 -20.90 1.30 -20.51
N ALA A 75 -20.01 1.44 -19.51
CA ALA A 75 -20.39 1.42 -18.10
C ALA A 75 -19.50 2.30 -17.25
N ILE A 76 -20.08 2.83 -16.17
CA ILE A 76 -19.38 3.56 -15.11
C ILE A 76 -19.81 3.05 -13.74
N THR A 77 -18.88 3.03 -12.80
CA THR A 77 -19.09 2.56 -11.43
C THR A 77 -18.56 3.56 -10.42
N PRO A 78 -19.39 4.50 -9.93
CA PRO A 78 -19.09 5.22 -8.70
C PRO A 78 -19.02 4.28 -7.49
N VAL A 79 -18.11 4.61 -6.55
CA VAL A 79 -17.84 3.83 -5.34
C VAL A 79 -17.73 4.76 -4.14
N TYR A 80 -18.45 4.42 -3.07
CA TYR A 80 -18.22 4.97 -1.74
C TYR A 80 -17.44 3.95 -0.92
N THR A 81 -16.29 4.36 -0.37
CA THR A 81 -15.44 3.53 0.49
C THR A 81 -15.38 4.13 1.88
N SER A 82 -15.65 3.33 2.91
CA SER A 82 -15.44 3.67 4.32
C SER A 82 -14.41 2.72 4.91
N VAL A 83 -13.38 3.26 5.54
CA VAL A 83 -12.36 2.49 6.29
C VAL A 83 -12.51 2.84 7.75
N ASN A 84 -12.70 1.81 8.59
CA ASN A 84 -12.75 1.92 10.04
C ASN A 84 -11.54 1.16 10.60
N SER A 85 -10.63 1.90 11.21
CA SER A 85 -9.40 1.38 11.81
C SER A 85 -9.54 1.34 13.32
N LYS A 86 -9.32 0.18 13.92
CA LYS A 86 -9.18 -0.03 15.36
C LYS A 86 -7.72 -0.32 15.64
N THR A 87 -7.08 0.48 16.48
CA THR A 87 -5.70 0.27 16.92
C THR A 87 -5.67 -0.17 18.38
N ASP A 88 -4.76 -1.07 18.69
CA ASP A 88 -4.43 -1.52 20.04
C ASP A 88 -2.93 -1.31 20.25
N TYR A 89 -2.57 -0.43 21.17
CA TYR A 89 -1.19 -0.10 21.51
C TYR A 89 -1.03 -0.04 23.02
N ILE A 90 -0.19 -0.89 23.58
CA ILE A 90 0.07 -1.01 25.05
C ILE A 90 -1.24 -1.19 25.85
N GLY A 91 -2.25 -1.84 25.26
CA GLY A 91 -3.56 -2.06 25.90
C GLY A 91 -4.59 -0.96 25.66
N ASP A 92 -4.20 0.20 25.12
CA ASP A 92 -5.14 1.26 24.79
C ASP A 92 -5.73 1.08 23.40
N ILE A 93 -7.04 1.30 23.29
CA ILE A 93 -7.81 1.08 22.08
C ILE A 93 -8.31 2.40 21.50
N ASN A 94 -7.94 2.68 20.26
CA ASN A 94 -8.42 3.84 19.51
C ASN A 94 -9.21 3.39 18.28
N ASN A 95 -10.21 4.19 17.89
CA ASN A 95 -11.02 3.94 16.70
C ASN A 95 -11.03 5.18 15.81
N THR A 96 -10.78 4.99 14.52
CA THR A 96 -10.83 6.04 13.49
C THR A 96 -11.72 5.58 12.34
N SER A 97 -12.55 6.48 11.80
CA SER A 97 -13.42 6.18 10.67
C SER A 97 -13.33 7.27 9.62
N LYS A 98 -13.06 6.90 8.38
CA LYS A 98 -13.02 7.82 7.23
C LYS A 98 -13.73 7.26 6.02
N GLY A 99 -14.61 8.06 5.45
CA GLY A 99 -15.33 7.78 4.21
C GLY A 99 -14.82 8.61 3.04
N LYS A 100 -14.94 8.08 1.82
CA LYS A 100 -14.67 8.81 0.58
C LYS A 100 -15.53 8.31 -0.56
N PHE A 101 -16.09 9.25 -1.29
CA PHE A 101 -16.77 9.00 -2.55
C PHE A 101 -15.80 9.16 -3.73
N ASN A 102 -15.83 8.22 -4.68
CA ASN A 102 -15.10 8.26 -5.95
C ASN A 102 -16.08 8.06 -7.10
N LEU A 103 -16.19 9.04 -7.97
CA LEU A 103 -17.10 8.99 -9.13
C LEU A 103 -16.70 7.89 -10.13
N ALA A 104 -15.42 7.70 -10.35
CA ALA A 104 -14.89 6.70 -11.27
C ALA A 104 -14.04 5.65 -10.52
N GLY A 105 -14.68 4.74 -9.80
CA GLY A 105 -14.02 3.53 -9.29
C GLY A 105 -13.66 2.58 -10.42
N HIS A 106 -14.57 2.47 -11.42
CA HIS A 106 -14.36 1.76 -12.68
C HIS A 106 -15.15 2.47 -13.80
N ALA A 107 -14.56 2.53 -14.99
CA ALA A 107 -15.23 2.97 -16.22
C ALA A 107 -14.74 2.12 -17.39
N SER A 108 -15.63 1.77 -18.33
CA SER A 108 -15.29 0.86 -19.40
C SER A 108 -16.12 1.06 -20.66
N ALA A 109 -15.52 0.70 -21.79
CA ALA A 109 -16.22 0.53 -23.05
C ALA A 109 -15.78 -0.79 -23.70
N VAL A 110 -16.75 -1.56 -24.20
CA VAL A 110 -16.53 -2.83 -24.92
C VAL A 110 -17.20 -2.71 -26.29
N PHE A 111 -16.43 -2.92 -27.33
CA PHE A 111 -16.88 -2.91 -28.72
C PHE A 111 -16.86 -4.34 -29.25
N THR A 112 -18.01 -4.84 -29.70
CA THR A 112 -18.15 -6.22 -30.13
C THR A 112 -18.47 -6.30 -31.63
N SER A 113 -17.72 -7.15 -32.34
CA SER A 113 -17.95 -7.49 -33.72
C SER A 113 -18.46 -8.94 -33.82
N GLN A 114 -19.48 -9.15 -34.63
CA GLN A 114 -20.05 -10.48 -34.91
C GLN A 114 -19.86 -10.82 -36.40
N PRO A 115 -18.74 -11.45 -36.77
CA PRO A 115 -18.53 -11.93 -38.13
C PRO A 115 -19.55 -13.03 -38.45
N GLY A 116 -19.98 -13.11 -39.70
CA GLY A 116 -21.10 -13.92 -40.17
C GLY A 116 -21.17 -15.38 -39.64
N PHE A 117 -22.35 -15.90 -39.55
CA PHE A 117 -22.77 -17.15 -38.88
C PHE A 117 -21.94 -18.40 -39.23
N GLN A 118 -21.38 -18.47 -40.43
CA GLN A 118 -20.63 -19.65 -40.91
C GLN A 118 -19.16 -19.70 -40.44
N ARG A 119 -18.62 -18.63 -39.80
CA ARG A 119 -17.22 -18.58 -39.36
C ARG A 119 -17.02 -19.31 -38.03
N LYS A 120 -15.86 -19.98 -37.86
CA LYS A 120 -15.45 -20.61 -36.59
C LYS A 120 -15.26 -19.59 -35.48
N TRP A 121 -14.71 -18.41 -35.78
CA TRP A 121 -14.70 -17.27 -34.90
C TRP A 121 -16.06 -16.57 -34.92
N LYS A 122 -16.83 -16.77 -33.87
CA LYS A 122 -18.21 -16.29 -33.75
C LYS A 122 -18.32 -14.85 -33.35
N ARG A 123 -17.41 -14.41 -32.50
CA ARG A 123 -17.38 -13.03 -31.93
C ARG A 123 -15.97 -12.64 -31.60
N SER A 124 -15.69 -11.35 -31.68
CA SER A 124 -14.48 -10.71 -31.14
C SER A 124 -14.84 -9.40 -30.52
N SER A 125 -14.24 -9.09 -29.39
CA SER A 125 -14.51 -7.85 -28.65
C SER A 125 -13.21 -7.18 -28.27
N PHE A 126 -13.18 -5.87 -28.44
CA PHE A 126 -12.14 -4.99 -27.94
C PHE A 126 -12.68 -4.22 -26.74
N GLY A 127 -11.90 -4.12 -25.68
CA GLY A 127 -12.28 -3.43 -24.44
C GLY A 127 -11.24 -2.43 -24.01
N ILE A 128 -11.69 -1.30 -23.49
CA ILE A 128 -10.89 -0.33 -22.77
C ILE A 128 -11.51 -0.09 -21.41
N SER A 129 -10.71 -0.05 -20.36
CA SER A 129 -11.19 0.28 -19.03
C SER A 129 -10.20 1.13 -18.25
N TYR A 130 -10.75 1.96 -17.38
CA TYR A 130 -10.08 2.57 -16.25
C TYR A 130 -10.58 1.89 -14.97
N SER A 131 -9.67 1.47 -14.10
CA SER A 131 -10.03 0.87 -12.82
C SER A 131 -9.08 1.33 -11.72
N ARG A 132 -9.64 1.56 -10.53
CA ARG A 132 -8.87 1.81 -9.33
C ARG A 132 -8.54 0.48 -8.68
N GLN A 133 -7.34 -0.06 -8.93
CA GLN A 133 -6.92 -1.38 -8.46
C GLN A 133 -6.77 -1.45 -6.95
N GLN A 134 -6.30 -0.35 -6.32
CA GLN A 134 -6.12 -0.25 -4.88
C GLN A 134 -6.31 1.19 -4.40
N SER A 135 -6.87 1.36 -3.20
CA SER A 135 -6.88 2.61 -2.46
C SER A 135 -5.85 2.53 -1.34
N PHE A 136 -4.97 3.51 -1.26
CA PHE A 136 -4.01 3.63 -0.15
C PHE A 136 -4.56 4.43 1.02
N ARG A 137 -5.85 4.81 0.97
CA ARG A 137 -6.44 5.57 2.05
C ARG A 137 -6.50 4.74 3.32
N GLN A 138 -5.80 5.21 4.33
CA GLN A 138 -5.80 4.67 5.67
C GLN A 138 -5.57 5.82 6.65
N GLU A 139 -6.30 5.85 7.74
CA GLU A 139 -6.09 6.79 8.83
C GLU A 139 -6.26 6.05 10.13
N TYR A 140 -5.28 6.18 10.99
CA TYR A 140 -5.36 5.65 12.34
C TYR A 140 -4.62 6.55 13.33
N ARG A 141 -5.02 6.44 14.58
CA ARG A 141 -4.34 7.00 15.74
C ARG A 141 -4.14 5.88 16.74
N PHE A 142 -3.03 5.89 17.43
CA PHE A 142 -2.81 5.08 18.62
C PHE A 142 -2.34 5.97 19.76
N THR A 143 -2.69 5.57 20.98
CA THR A 143 -2.20 6.16 22.22
C THR A 143 -1.78 5.03 23.15
N GLY A 144 -0.83 5.28 24.04
CA GLY A 144 -0.45 4.30 25.04
C GLY A 144 0.59 4.86 25.99
N PHE A 145 0.51 4.45 27.24
CA PHE A 145 1.44 4.87 28.27
C PHE A 145 2.67 3.96 28.28
N ASN A 146 3.82 4.51 27.85
CA ASN A 146 5.08 3.78 27.78
C ASN A 146 5.99 4.20 28.94
N GLN A 147 6.42 3.21 29.73
CA GLN A 147 7.31 3.42 30.87
C GLN A 147 8.76 3.03 30.56
N ASN A 148 9.03 2.52 29.36
CA ASN A 148 10.29 1.84 29.08
C ASN A 148 11.20 2.62 28.14
N SER A 149 10.64 3.40 27.21
CA SER A 149 11.45 4.11 26.20
C SER A 149 10.65 5.17 25.44
N ALA A 150 11.37 6.14 24.89
CA ALA A 150 10.92 7.15 23.95
C ALA A 150 11.59 6.94 22.57
N TYR A 151 11.11 7.64 21.53
CA TYR A 151 11.83 7.72 20.25
C TYR A 151 13.26 8.30 20.45
N LEU A 152 13.43 9.15 21.42
CA LEU A 152 14.70 9.73 21.83
C LEU A 152 15.77 8.65 22.14
N ASN A 153 15.37 7.54 22.80
CA ASN A 153 16.30 6.43 23.07
C ASN A 153 16.80 5.75 21.77
N LYS A 154 15.97 5.70 20.72
CA LYS A 154 16.38 5.22 19.39
C LYS A 154 17.46 6.12 18.79
N VAL A 155 17.30 7.43 18.91
CA VAL A 155 18.29 8.39 18.40
C VAL A 155 19.61 8.27 19.17
N VAL A 156 19.55 8.10 20.50
CA VAL A 156 20.73 7.84 21.34
C VAL A 156 21.45 6.55 20.93
N GLU A 157 20.71 5.45 20.70
CA GLU A 157 21.33 4.20 20.22
C GLU A 157 22.00 4.39 18.86
N ASP A 158 21.37 5.12 17.94
CA ASP A 158 21.89 5.33 16.59
C ASP A 158 23.14 6.21 16.58
N VAL A 159 23.13 7.34 17.31
CA VAL A 159 24.28 8.23 17.37
C VAL A 159 25.47 7.55 18.06
N ASN A 160 25.23 6.79 19.13
CA ASN A 160 26.29 6.05 19.81
C ASN A 160 26.86 4.93 18.94
N ARG A 161 26.02 4.27 18.15
CA ARG A 161 26.47 3.24 17.18
C ARG A 161 27.31 3.82 16.06
N SER A 162 26.94 5.02 15.57
CA SER A 162 27.69 5.69 14.51
C SER A 162 29.03 6.25 14.99
N GLY A 163 29.14 6.54 16.29
CA GLY A 163 30.32 7.18 16.87
C GLY A 163 30.50 8.64 16.45
N ALA A 164 29.42 9.30 15.99
CA ALA A 164 29.47 10.67 15.51
C ALA A 164 29.97 11.63 16.61
N THR A 165 30.86 12.52 16.25
CA THR A 165 31.38 13.57 17.18
C THR A 165 30.46 14.80 17.16
N PRO A 166 30.44 15.65 18.21
CA PRO A 166 29.71 16.92 18.20
C PRO A 166 29.97 17.76 16.95
N SER A 167 31.23 17.92 16.55
CA SER A 167 31.61 18.70 15.37
C SER A 167 31.03 18.10 14.05
N GLN A 168 30.82 16.78 13.98
CA GLN A 168 30.15 16.17 12.84
C GLN A 168 28.65 16.46 12.84
N LEU A 169 27.99 16.43 14.03
CA LEU A 169 26.57 16.78 14.16
C LEU A 169 26.33 18.26 13.89
N GLU A 170 27.26 19.14 14.29
CA GLU A 170 27.23 20.56 13.93
C GLU A 170 27.43 20.79 12.43
N ALA A 171 28.31 20.03 11.77
CA ALA A 171 28.49 20.10 10.32
C ALA A 171 27.29 19.56 9.52
N ASP A 172 26.48 18.70 10.15
CA ASP A 172 25.22 18.16 9.58
C ASP A 172 24.01 19.09 9.83
N PHE A 173 24.26 20.35 10.22
CA PHE A 173 23.24 21.35 10.49
C PHE A 173 23.57 22.67 9.80
N ASP A 174 22.56 23.26 9.15
CA ASP A 174 22.59 24.61 8.61
C ASP A 174 21.65 25.48 9.47
N PRO A 175 22.17 26.48 10.21
CA PRO A 175 21.33 27.38 10.99
C PRO A 175 20.40 28.25 10.13
N GLY A 176 20.63 28.26 8.82
CA GLY A 176 19.87 29.06 7.89
C GLY A 176 20.25 30.54 7.90
N THR A 177 19.43 31.33 7.24
CA THR A 177 19.55 32.80 7.22
C THR A 177 18.22 33.40 7.67
N SER A 178 18.15 34.72 7.79
CA SER A 178 16.89 35.43 8.09
C SER A 178 15.75 35.17 7.10
N SER A 179 16.04 34.59 5.94
CA SER A 179 15.06 34.21 4.89
C SER A 179 14.88 32.71 4.72
N SER A 180 15.79 31.87 5.24
CA SER A 180 15.68 30.41 5.25
C SER A 180 15.82 29.94 6.70
N GLY A 181 14.84 29.18 7.23
CA GLY A 181 14.92 28.60 8.56
C GLY A 181 16.05 27.57 8.70
N PRO A 182 16.22 27.00 9.90
CA PRO A 182 17.22 25.96 10.17
C PRO A 182 16.93 24.70 9.33
N LEU A 183 17.98 23.94 9.01
CA LEU A 183 17.89 22.68 8.26
C LEU A 183 18.91 21.68 8.78
N ALA A 184 18.47 20.48 9.18
CA ALA A 184 19.37 19.39 9.51
C ALA A 184 19.51 18.41 8.34
N TYR A 185 20.67 17.75 8.24
CA TYR A 185 20.94 16.73 7.25
C TYR A 185 20.83 15.30 7.82
N SER A 186 20.73 15.19 9.15
CA SER A 186 20.52 13.92 9.85
C SER A 186 19.62 14.09 11.09
N ILE A 187 18.91 13.02 11.48
CA ILE A 187 18.09 13.02 12.71
C ILE A 187 18.95 13.30 13.94
N PRO A 188 20.12 12.65 14.14
CA PRO A 188 20.97 12.97 15.29
C PRO A 188 21.39 14.43 15.35
N ALA A 189 21.68 15.08 14.21
CA ALA A 189 22.01 16.50 14.19
C ALA A 189 20.83 17.37 14.64
N ALA A 190 19.59 17.08 14.17
CA ALA A 190 18.41 17.80 14.62
C ALA A 190 18.19 17.66 16.13
N TYR A 191 18.31 16.43 16.67
CA TYR A 191 18.16 16.17 18.10
C TYR A 191 19.27 16.81 18.94
N TYR A 192 20.49 16.86 18.43
CA TYR A 192 21.62 17.55 19.09
C TYR A 192 21.40 19.05 19.15
N GLN A 193 20.97 19.68 18.07
CA GLN A 193 20.68 21.11 18.01
C GLN A 193 19.49 21.55 18.88
N LEU A 194 18.56 20.59 19.13
CA LEU A 194 17.45 20.78 20.06
C LEU A 194 17.83 20.41 21.51
N TYR A 195 19.10 20.12 21.82
CA TYR A 195 19.56 19.69 23.15
C TYR A 195 18.81 18.45 23.70
N LEU A 196 18.19 17.67 22.85
CA LEU A 196 17.49 16.45 23.24
C LEU A 196 18.47 15.28 23.51
N ILE A 197 19.64 15.32 22.88
CA ILE A 197 20.76 14.40 23.13
C ILE A 197 22.02 15.22 23.44
N ASN A 198 22.73 14.84 24.49
CA ASN A 198 23.91 15.52 24.92
C ASN A 198 25.11 14.59 25.03
N PRO A 199 26.33 14.97 24.58
CA PRO A 199 27.52 14.17 24.75
C PRO A 199 27.94 14.14 26.24
N SER A 200 28.35 12.96 26.72
CA SER A 200 28.85 12.81 28.09
C SER A 200 30.26 13.38 28.29
N GLY A 201 30.90 13.83 27.22
CA GLY A 201 32.24 14.42 27.24
C GLY A 201 32.54 15.27 26.01
N VAL A 202 33.59 16.08 26.07
CA VAL A 202 33.97 17.06 25.05
C VAL A 202 34.20 16.46 23.65
N ASN A 203 34.54 15.16 23.56
CA ASN A 203 34.95 14.51 22.32
C ASN A 203 33.86 13.64 21.67
N GLY A 204 32.64 13.58 22.20
CA GLY A 204 31.56 12.80 21.59
C GLY A 204 31.08 11.64 22.41
N PRO A 205 30.83 10.48 21.78
CA PRO A 205 30.11 9.39 22.45
C PRO A 205 30.78 8.94 23.77
N PRO A 206 29.97 8.50 24.77
CA PRO A 206 28.52 8.24 24.61
C PRO A 206 27.67 9.49 24.71
N TYR A 207 26.58 9.52 23.91
CA TYR A 207 25.51 10.50 24.09
C TYR A 207 24.44 9.92 25.04
N THR A 208 23.80 10.81 25.77
CA THR A 208 22.65 10.49 26.62
C THR A 208 21.46 11.34 26.24
N ALA A 209 20.27 10.84 26.47
CA ALA A 209 19.05 11.62 26.35
C ALA A 209 18.96 12.66 27.48
N VAL A 210 18.34 13.79 27.18
CA VAL A 210 18.10 14.84 28.18
C VAL A 210 17.16 14.35 29.29
N ASP A 211 16.22 13.51 28.95
CA ASP A 211 15.33 12.79 29.89
C ASP A 211 15.22 11.32 29.49
N ASN A 212 15.59 10.42 30.40
CA ASN A 212 15.53 8.96 30.23
C ASN A 212 14.60 8.28 31.25
N GLU A 213 14.10 9.00 32.23
CA GLU A 213 13.47 8.42 33.43
C GLU A 213 11.97 8.69 33.47
N SER A 214 11.53 9.78 32.85
CA SER A 214 10.12 10.17 32.88
C SER A 214 9.27 9.24 32.04
N PRO A 215 8.19 8.69 32.59
CA PRO A 215 7.22 7.94 31.80
C PRO A 215 6.52 8.87 30.80
N LEU A 216 6.05 8.31 29.70
CA LEU A 216 5.45 9.11 28.65
C LEU A 216 4.19 8.50 28.07
N GLU A 217 3.25 9.35 27.65
CA GLU A 217 2.14 8.99 26.80
C GLU A 217 2.59 9.13 25.34
N GLN A 218 2.65 8.03 24.64
CA GLN A 218 2.93 8.03 23.20
C GLN A 218 1.65 8.17 22.39
N VAL A 219 1.63 9.13 21.48
CA VAL A 219 0.52 9.38 20.57
C VAL A 219 1.02 9.30 19.14
N GLY A 220 0.56 8.31 18.39
CA GLY A 220 0.88 8.21 16.97
C GLY A 220 -0.32 8.54 16.09
N THR A 221 -0.11 9.34 15.05
CA THR A 221 -1.09 9.59 14.01
C THR A 221 -0.53 9.21 12.65
N TYR A 222 -1.37 8.62 11.82
CA TYR A 222 -1.01 8.24 10.46
C TYR A 222 -2.17 8.56 9.52
N ASN A 223 -1.87 9.25 8.44
CA ASN A 223 -2.83 9.60 7.41
C ASN A 223 -2.25 9.33 6.03
N ALA A 224 -2.74 8.27 5.38
CA ALA A 224 -2.32 7.92 4.02
C ALA A 224 -3.41 8.19 3.00
N THR A 225 -3.00 8.61 1.82
CA THR A 225 -3.88 8.90 0.68
C THR A 225 -3.27 8.39 -0.62
N GLY A 226 -4.09 8.37 -1.67
CA GLY A 226 -3.64 7.96 -3.00
C GLY A 226 -4.31 6.70 -3.50
N ALA A 227 -3.80 6.18 -4.61
CA ALA A 227 -4.32 4.98 -5.25
C ALA A 227 -3.32 4.40 -6.27
N ASN A 228 -3.47 3.10 -6.53
CA ASN A 228 -3.03 2.45 -7.74
C ASN A 228 -4.20 2.42 -8.72
N THR A 229 -4.06 3.05 -9.87
CA THR A 229 -5.07 3.09 -10.94
C THR A 229 -4.50 2.47 -12.21
N GLN A 230 -5.35 1.81 -13.00
CA GLN A 230 -4.92 1.10 -14.20
C GLN A 230 -5.83 1.46 -15.39
N TRP A 231 -5.21 1.83 -16.50
CA TRP A 231 -5.82 1.79 -17.81
C TRP A 231 -5.50 0.46 -18.47
N THR A 232 -6.51 -0.21 -19.00
CA THR A 232 -6.33 -1.54 -19.63
C THR A 232 -6.98 -1.57 -21.00
N LEU A 233 -6.22 -2.04 -21.98
CA LEU A 233 -6.68 -2.39 -23.31
C LEU A 233 -6.72 -3.90 -23.43
N ALA A 234 -7.82 -4.46 -23.93
CA ALA A 234 -7.98 -5.90 -24.03
C ALA A 234 -8.68 -6.30 -25.34
N TYR A 235 -8.33 -7.48 -25.78
CA TYR A 235 -9.00 -8.15 -26.88
C TYR A 235 -9.37 -9.57 -26.48
N GLY A 236 -10.58 -10.01 -26.84
CA GLY A 236 -11.04 -11.36 -26.58
C GLY A 236 -11.92 -11.89 -27.70
N GLY A 237 -11.85 -13.18 -27.94
CA GLY A 237 -12.56 -13.85 -29.00
C GLY A 237 -13.24 -15.15 -28.55
N ASN A 238 -14.27 -15.52 -29.31
CA ASN A 238 -15.08 -16.74 -29.13
C ASN A 238 -14.90 -17.63 -30.32
N TYR A 239 -14.36 -18.82 -30.11
CA TYR A 239 -14.19 -19.85 -31.12
C TYR A 239 -15.21 -20.99 -30.90
N ASN A 240 -16.10 -21.18 -31.88
CA ASN A 240 -17.15 -22.22 -31.90
C ASN A 240 -18.06 -22.26 -30.65
N ASP A 241 -18.25 -21.14 -29.93
CA ASP A 241 -19.01 -21.07 -28.67
C ASP A 241 -18.51 -22.02 -27.56
N LYS A 242 -17.32 -22.58 -27.72
CA LYS A 242 -16.67 -23.48 -26.76
C LYS A 242 -15.39 -22.92 -26.17
N LEU A 243 -14.51 -22.35 -26.98
CA LEU A 243 -13.23 -21.83 -26.56
C LEU A 243 -13.24 -20.32 -26.66
N TYR A 244 -12.89 -19.67 -25.56
CA TYR A 244 -12.72 -18.23 -25.46
C TYR A 244 -11.26 -17.94 -25.07
N VAL A 245 -10.65 -17.03 -25.79
CA VAL A 245 -9.25 -16.62 -25.55
C VAL A 245 -9.16 -15.10 -25.57
N GLY A 246 -8.23 -14.56 -24.82
CA GLY A 246 -8.04 -13.14 -24.78
C GLY A 246 -6.70 -12.72 -24.19
N GLY A 247 -6.33 -11.48 -24.47
CA GLY A 247 -5.14 -10.84 -23.93
C GLY A 247 -5.43 -9.39 -23.59
N SER A 248 -4.70 -8.86 -22.59
CA SER A 248 -4.78 -7.46 -22.23
C SER A 248 -3.43 -6.90 -21.85
N VAL A 249 -3.29 -5.57 -21.98
CA VAL A 249 -2.15 -4.79 -21.50
C VAL A 249 -2.68 -3.71 -20.57
N GLY A 250 -2.10 -3.64 -19.39
CA GLY A 250 -2.43 -2.67 -18.35
C GLY A 250 -1.30 -1.68 -18.13
N ILE A 251 -1.65 -0.39 -18.04
CA ILE A 251 -0.75 0.70 -17.67
C ILE A 251 -1.20 1.21 -16.31
N ASN A 252 -0.36 1.01 -15.31
CA ASN A 252 -0.61 1.39 -13.92
C ASN A 252 -0.04 2.78 -13.65
N ARG A 253 -0.76 3.56 -12.85
CA ARG A 253 -0.29 4.80 -12.26
C ARG A 253 -0.50 4.74 -10.76
N ILE A 254 0.57 4.95 -10.01
CA ILE A 254 0.57 4.96 -8.55
C ILE A 254 0.81 6.39 -8.08
N ARG A 255 0.00 6.78 -7.10
CA ARG A 255 0.23 7.93 -6.23
C ARG A 255 -0.01 7.47 -4.81
N TYR A 256 0.97 7.70 -3.96
CA TYR A 256 0.89 7.40 -2.54
C TYR A 256 1.49 8.55 -1.76
N LYS A 257 0.78 9.00 -0.76
CA LYS A 257 1.28 10.01 0.19
C LYS A 257 0.86 9.58 1.58
N TYR A 258 1.78 9.68 2.53
CA TYR A 258 1.42 9.66 3.94
C TYR A 258 2.08 10.82 4.68
N ASP A 259 1.42 11.21 5.76
CA ASP A 259 1.92 12.08 6.80
C ASP A 259 1.75 11.31 8.13
N ARG A 260 2.79 11.26 8.94
CA ARG A 260 2.85 10.58 10.23
C ARG A 260 3.49 11.47 11.26
N VAL A 261 2.92 11.47 12.47
CA VAL A 261 3.52 12.12 13.64
C VAL A 261 3.54 11.11 14.77
N LEU A 262 4.68 10.97 15.42
CA LEU A 262 4.83 10.31 16.70
C LEU A 262 5.13 11.39 17.73
N GLN A 263 4.25 11.55 18.70
CA GLN A 263 4.37 12.49 19.80
C GLN A 263 4.66 11.70 21.09
N ASP A 264 5.74 12.04 21.74
CA ASP A 264 6.14 11.57 23.06
C ASP A 264 5.81 12.67 24.07
N ASN A 265 4.70 12.55 24.84
CA ASN A 265 4.32 13.47 25.91
C ASN A 265 4.94 12.99 27.23
N TYR A 266 5.85 13.73 27.77
CA TYR A 266 6.55 13.40 29.02
C TYR A 266 5.68 13.75 30.23
N VAL A 267 5.56 12.81 31.17
CA VAL A 267 4.77 12.98 32.39
C VAL A 267 5.73 13.30 33.55
N ASP A 268 5.51 14.46 34.16
CA ASP A 268 6.33 14.95 35.29
C ASP A 268 7.84 15.08 34.98
N SER A 269 8.20 15.29 33.71
CA SER A 269 9.58 15.58 33.33
C SER A 269 10.00 16.97 33.80
N PRO A 270 11.24 17.13 34.31
CA PRO A 270 11.79 18.44 34.63
C PRO A 270 12.24 19.22 33.39
N GLU A 271 12.38 18.56 32.23
CA GLU A 271 13.00 19.12 31.01
C GLU A 271 12.01 19.29 29.86
N LEU A 272 11.17 18.27 29.62
CA LEU A 272 10.36 18.16 28.40
C LEU A 272 8.86 18.09 28.70
N ASN A 273 8.06 18.86 27.95
CA ASN A 273 6.63 18.64 27.89
C ASN A 273 6.32 17.58 26.83
N TRP A 274 6.85 17.73 25.61
CA TRP A 274 6.68 16.77 24.53
C TRP A 274 7.74 16.92 23.44
N VAL A 275 7.91 15.84 22.66
CA VAL A 275 8.74 15.81 21.45
C VAL A 275 7.94 15.15 20.33
N ASP A 276 7.84 15.81 19.17
CA ASP A 276 7.16 15.33 17.96
C ASP A 276 8.18 14.94 16.89
N GLN A 277 8.07 13.70 16.43
CA GLN A 277 8.76 13.23 15.24
C GLN A 277 7.79 13.24 14.06
N HIS A 278 8.00 14.13 13.11
CA HIS A 278 7.21 14.24 11.87
C HIS A 278 7.86 13.47 10.74
N GLU A 279 7.05 12.74 9.97
CA GLU A 279 7.49 12.07 8.75
C GLU A 279 6.46 12.25 7.64
N GLY A 280 6.93 12.49 6.44
CA GLY A 280 6.14 12.57 5.23
C GLY A 280 6.77 11.80 4.08
N LEU A 281 5.95 11.07 3.32
CA LEU A 281 6.40 10.37 2.11
C LEU A 281 5.44 10.67 0.97
N THR A 282 5.99 11.02 -0.17
CA THR A 282 5.24 11.13 -1.42
C THR A 282 5.87 10.22 -2.46
N VAL A 283 5.10 9.27 -3.00
CA VAL A 283 5.55 8.37 -4.06
C VAL A 283 4.66 8.52 -5.28
N THR A 284 5.28 8.64 -6.43
CA THR A 284 4.63 8.60 -7.74
C THR A 284 5.29 7.58 -8.63
N GLY A 285 4.50 6.88 -9.46
CA GLY A 285 5.08 5.89 -10.34
C GLY A 285 4.15 5.46 -11.46
N VAL A 286 4.75 4.81 -12.45
CA VAL A 286 4.07 4.19 -13.57
C VAL A 286 4.59 2.78 -13.77
N GLY A 287 3.71 1.88 -14.23
CA GLY A 287 4.07 0.50 -14.49
C GLY A 287 3.26 -0.10 -15.63
N ILE A 288 3.72 -1.25 -16.13
CA ILE A 288 3.06 -1.98 -17.21
C ILE A 288 2.99 -3.47 -16.88
N ASN A 289 1.88 -4.10 -17.22
CA ASN A 289 1.69 -5.54 -17.14
C ASN A 289 0.87 -6.06 -18.33
N ALA A 290 0.83 -7.38 -18.48
CA ALA A 290 -0.01 -8.04 -19.46
C ALA A 290 -0.73 -9.23 -18.82
N THR A 291 -1.95 -9.53 -19.30
CA THR A 291 -2.73 -10.70 -18.87
C THR A 291 -3.16 -11.50 -20.08
N LEU A 292 -2.99 -12.81 -20.00
CA LEU A 292 -3.55 -13.77 -20.95
C LEU A 292 -4.66 -14.57 -20.27
N GLY A 293 -5.70 -14.87 -21.00
CA GLY A 293 -6.85 -15.59 -20.48
C GLY A 293 -7.42 -16.62 -21.43
N ILE A 294 -7.97 -17.67 -20.83
CA ILE A 294 -8.67 -18.74 -21.52
C ILE A 294 -9.92 -19.15 -20.75
N ILE A 295 -11.04 -19.43 -21.44
CA ILE A 295 -12.21 -20.06 -20.86
C ILE A 295 -12.65 -21.15 -21.83
N TYR A 296 -12.91 -22.35 -21.31
CA TYR A 296 -13.41 -23.48 -22.06
C TYR A 296 -14.76 -23.94 -21.52
N LYS A 297 -15.78 -23.91 -22.39
CA LYS A 297 -17.13 -24.36 -22.11
C LYS A 297 -17.25 -25.84 -22.48
N VAL A 298 -17.20 -26.70 -21.46
CA VAL A 298 -17.29 -28.17 -21.65
C VAL A 298 -18.65 -28.55 -22.20
N ASN A 299 -19.70 -28.02 -21.58
CA ASN A 299 -21.10 -28.22 -21.96
C ASN A 299 -21.92 -27.00 -21.47
N PRO A 300 -23.25 -26.94 -21.70
CA PRO A 300 -24.09 -25.82 -21.25
C PRO A 300 -24.11 -25.60 -19.73
N LEU A 301 -23.73 -26.60 -18.92
CA LEU A 301 -23.76 -26.53 -17.46
C LEU A 301 -22.41 -26.19 -16.85
N PHE A 302 -21.28 -26.53 -17.49
CA PHE A 302 -19.94 -26.41 -16.91
C PHE A 302 -18.98 -25.67 -17.83
N GLN A 303 -18.27 -24.74 -17.27
CA GLN A 303 -17.10 -24.10 -17.88
C GLN A 303 -15.95 -23.95 -16.90
N PHE A 304 -14.74 -24.02 -17.42
CA PHE A 304 -13.51 -23.79 -16.69
C PHE A 304 -12.74 -22.63 -17.34
N GLY A 305 -11.96 -21.95 -16.58
CA GLY A 305 -11.14 -20.86 -17.10
C GLY A 305 -9.90 -20.62 -16.26
N GLY A 306 -9.00 -19.86 -16.84
CA GLY A 306 -7.79 -19.43 -16.16
C GLY A 306 -7.23 -18.17 -16.78
N SER A 307 -6.41 -17.47 -16.01
CA SER A 307 -5.66 -16.30 -16.46
C SER A 307 -4.28 -16.27 -15.85
N LEU A 308 -3.33 -15.73 -16.60
CA LEU A 308 -1.96 -15.49 -16.18
C LEU A 308 -1.66 -14.01 -16.36
N THR A 309 -1.25 -13.36 -15.27
CA THR A 309 -0.84 -11.95 -15.27
C THR A 309 0.65 -11.87 -15.00
N THR A 310 1.38 -11.22 -15.89
CA THR A 310 2.82 -10.98 -15.71
C THR A 310 3.05 -10.12 -14.46
N PRO A 311 4.25 -10.13 -13.89
CA PRO A 311 4.66 -9.06 -13.00
C PRO A 311 4.40 -7.69 -13.63
N THR A 312 4.05 -6.70 -12.81
CA THR A 312 4.04 -5.29 -13.20
C THR A 312 5.46 -4.75 -13.05
N PHE A 313 6.02 -4.24 -14.12
CA PHE A 313 7.31 -3.55 -14.12
C PHE A 313 7.05 -2.08 -13.91
N SER A 314 7.42 -1.56 -12.75
CA SER A 314 7.11 -0.19 -12.33
C SER A 314 8.37 0.60 -12.02
N SER A 315 8.34 1.91 -12.30
CA SER A 315 9.35 2.89 -11.89
C SER A 315 8.71 3.89 -10.95
N TYR A 316 9.37 4.16 -9.83
CA TYR A 316 8.91 5.04 -8.76
C TYR A 316 9.90 6.15 -8.51
N ARG A 317 9.36 7.32 -8.16
CA ARG A 317 10.08 8.43 -7.55
C ARG A 317 9.41 8.73 -6.23
N GLU A 318 10.20 8.82 -5.19
CA GLU A 318 9.78 9.21 -3.86
C GLU A 318 10.50 10.45 -3.38
N THR A 319 9.81 11.20 -2.55
CA THR A 319 10.35 12.28 -1.73
C THR A 319 9.99 12.00 -0.29
N PHE A 320 10.99 11.82 0.56
CA PHE A 320 10.85 11.61 1.99
C PHE A 320 11.24 12.87 2.75
N SER A 321 10.43 13.28 3.70
CA SER A 321 10.63 14.47 4.53
C SER A 321 10.48 14.11 6.00
N GLN A 322 11.26 14.75 6.86
CA GLN A 322 11.20 14.61 8.31
C GLN A 322 11.35 15.97 8.98
N ALA A 323 10.85 16.07 10.20
CA ALA A 323 11.13 17.20 11.09
C ALA A 323 11.03 16.74 12.54
N VAL A 324 11.70 17.45 13.42
CA VAL A 324 11.63 17.27 14.86
C VAL A 324 11.14 18.55 15.49
N GLU A 325 10.19 18.44 16.41
CA GLU A 325 9.68 19.56 17.19
C GLU A 325 9.72 19.20 18.67
N ALA A 326 10.18 20.11 19.52
CA ALA A 326 10.29 19.89 20.95
C ALA A 326 9.69 21.07 21.74
N ASN A 327 9.05 20.76 22.85
CA ASN A 327 8.54 21.73 23.79
C ASN A 327 9.12 21.46 25.19
N TYR A 328 9.69 22.47 25.77
CA TYR A 328 10.46 22.40 27.02
C TYR A 328 9.67 22.96 28.19
N VAL A 329 9.90 22.40 29.38
CA VAL A 329 9.37 22.96 30.63
C VAL A 329 9.98 24.37 30.84
N ASP A 330 9.12 25.34 31.08
CA ASP A 330 9.50 26.76 31.23
C ASP A 330 10.33 27.34 30.06
N GLY A 331 10.33 26.66 28.90
CA GLY A 331 11.09 27.07 27.71
C GLY A 331 12.60 26.91 27.83
N GLN A 332 13.07 26.11 28.77
CA GLN A 332 14.49 25.88 29.05
C GLN A 332 14.81 24.38 29.09
N VAL A 333 16.09 24.07 28.90
CA VAL A 333 16.59 22.69 28.93
C VAL A 333 17.99 22.66 29.54
N THR A 334 18.34 21.58 30.22
CA THR A 334 19.69 21.40 30.75
C THR A 334 20.68 21.04 29.63
N GLY A 335 21.63 21.92 29.39
CA GLY A 335 22.68 21.74 28.39
C GLY A 335 23.82 20.80 28.86
N PRO A 336 24.83 20.58 28.00
CA PRO A 336 25.91 19.60 28.25
C PRO A 336 26.72 19.82 29.55
N GLU A 337 26.78 21.03 30.04
CA GLU A 337 27.54 21.38 31.27
C GLU A 337 26.64 21.51 32.52
N GLY A 338 25.37 21.07 32.44
CA GLY A 338 24.39 21.16 33.51
C GLY A 338 23.83 22.58 33.71
N THR A 339 24.02 23.48 32.75
CA THR A 339 23.48 24.85 32.78
C THR A 339 22.14 24.90 32.07
N LEU A 340 21.17 25.67 32.58
CA LEU A 340 19.90 25.90 31.90
C LEU A 340 20.12 26.77 30.66
N ILE A 341 19.64 26.31 29.54
CA ILE A 341 19.76 26.93 28.23
C ILE A 341 18.35 27.17 27.68
N THR A 342 18.11 28.31 27.06
CA THR A 342 16.94 28.55 26.21
C THR A 342 17.33 28.14 24.79
N PRO A 343 16.73 27.07 24.22
CA PRO A 343 17.08 26.60 22.86
C PRO A 343 16.79 27.67 21.79
N ASP A 344 17.70 27.83 20.84
CA ASP A 344 17.52 28.74 19.71
C ASP A 344 16.40 28.27 18.76
N TYR A 345 16.13 26.98 18.77
CA TYR A 345 15.12 26.32 17.91
C TYR A 345 14.21 25.43 18.74
N THR A 346 12.94 25.35 18.34
CA THR A 346 11.96 24.39 18.84
C THR A 346 11.47 23.45 17.73
N TYR A 347 11.75 23.79 16.48
CA TYR A 347 11.38 23.02 15.28
C TYR A 347 12.54 23.02 14.29
N ILE A 348 12.98 21.83 13.89
CA ILE A 348 14.04 21.65 12.89
C ILE A 348 13.56 20.66 11.81
N PRO A 349 13.35 21.14 10.56
CA PRO A 349 13.12 20.26 9.42
C PRO A 349 14.43 19.59 8.99
N LEU A 350 14.32 18.38 8.44
CA LEU A 350 15.42 17.70 7.78
C LEU A 350 15.37 17.91 6.27
N ALA A 351 16.53 17.89 5.64
CA ALA A 351 16.65 17.94 4.19
C ALA A 351 15.85 16.79 3.56
N ALA A 352 14.95 17.14 2.64
CA ALA A 352 14.16 16.15 1.94
C ALA A 352 15.06 15.24 1.10
N ASN A 353 14.76 13.95 1.11
CA ASN A 353 15.50 12.94 0.35
C ASN A 353 14.66 12.46 -0.83
N ASP A 354 15.15 12.69 -2.05
CA ASP A 354 14.58 12.17 -3.28
C ASP A 354 15.27 10.87 -3.67
N PHE A 355 14.48 9.86 -4.05
CA PHE A 355 15.02 8.57 -4.47
C PHE A 355 14.21 7.98 -5.62
N GLU A 356 14.92 7.33 -6.55
CA GLU A 356 14.30 6.64 -7.68
C GLU A 356 14.62 5.14 -7.64
N TYR A 357 13.59 4.32 -7.79
CA TYR A 357 13.72 2.87 -7.80
C TYR A 357 12.69 2.20 -8.69
N ARG A 358 12.94 0.95 -9.02
CA ARG A 358 12.06 0.11 -9.82
C ARG A 358 11.59 -1.07 -9.00
N VAL A 359 10.31 -1.44 -9.16
CA VAL A 359 9.73 -2.62 -8.52
C VAL A 359 9.16 -3.55 -9.58
N VAL A 360 9.41 -4.83 -9.39
CA VAL A 360 8.77 -5.92 -10.11
C VAL A 360 7.78 -6.59 -9.16
N SER A 361 6.49 -6.47 -9.46
CA SER A 361 5.41 -7.03 -8.65
C SER A 361 5.34 -8.57 -8.74
N PRO A 362 4.52 -9.26 -7.92
CA PRO A 362 4.35 -10.69 -8.02
C PRO A 362 3.72 -11.10 -9.37
N PHE A 363 4.12 -12.25 -9.88
CA PHE A 363 3.37 -13.01 -10.86
C PHE A 363 2.05 -13.51 -10.25
N ARG A 364 0.98 -13.54 -11.06
CA ARG A 364 -0.34 -14.05 -10.64
C ARG A 364 -0.87 -15.06 -11.63
N GLY A 365 -1.42 -16.15 -11.10
CA GLY A 365 -2.11 -17.18 -11.88
C GLY A 365 -3.45 -17.52 -11.26
N SER A 366 -4.53 -17.52 -12.04
CA SER A 366 -5.88 -17.84 -11.57
C SER A 366 -6.45 -18.99 -12.36
N LEU A 367 -7.10 -19.91 -11.65
CA LEU A 367 -7.90 -21.01 -12.21
C LEU A 367 -9.28 -20.97 -11.58
N GLY A 368 -10.31 -21.34 -12.34
CA GLY A 368 -11.66 -21.37 -11.81
C GLY A 368 -12.63 -22.20 -12.61
N GLY A 369 -13.78 -22.41 -12.02
CA GLY A 369 -14.89 -23.13 -12.62
C GLY A 369 -16.22 -22.45 -12.36
N THR A 370 -17.15 -22.60 -13.28
CA THR A 370 -18.54 -22.11 -13.16
C THR A 370 -19.50 -23.20 -13.49
N VAL A 371 -20.51 -23.37 -12.63
CA VAL A 371 -21.63 -24.28 -12.80
C VAL A 371 -22.90 -23.47 -13.03
N PHE A 372 -23.56 -23.65 -14.17
CA PHE A 372 -24.81 -22.97 -14.49
C PHE A 372 -26.01 -23.77 -13.98
N ILE A 373 -26.95 -23.07 -13.36
CA ILE A 373 -28.23 -23.64 -12.87
C ILE A 373 -29.30 -23.31 -13.91
N LYS A 374 -29.28 -24.07 -15.00
CA LYS A 374 -30.17 -23.82 -16.17
C LYS A 374 -30.14 -22.31 -16.54
N ASN A 375 -31.31 -21.70 -16.66
CA ASN A 375 -31.45 -20.26 -16.97
C ASN A 375 -31.49 -19.37 -15.72
N ASN A 376 -31.48 -19.97 -14.51
CA ASN A 376 -31.77 -19.27 -13.26
C ASN A 376 -30.54 -18.70 -12.56
N GLY A 377 -29.33 -19.03 -13.01
CA GLY A 377 -28.13 -18.48 -12.39
C GLY A 377 -26.90 -19.36 -12.54
N PHE A 378 -25.92 -19.12 -11.70
CA PHE A 378 -24.68 -19.90 -11.66
C PHE A 378 -23.98 -19.77 -10.28
N ILE A 379 -23.12 -20.72 -10.00
CA ILE A 379 -22.14 -20.68 -8.92
C ILE A 379 -20.75 -20.74 -9.58
N THR A 380 -19.82 -19.97 -9.06
CA THR A 380 -18.46 -19.87 -9.59
C THR A 380 -17.44 -19.85 -8.47
N GLY A 381 -16.27 -20.44 -8.73
CA GLY A 381 -15.13 -20.40 -7.82
C GLY A 381 -13.84 -20.07 -8.57
N THR A 382 -12.94 -19.40 -7.88
CA THR A 382 -11.59 -19.04 -8.37
C THR A 382 -10.56 -19.32 -7.29
N VAL A 383 -9.47 -19.98 -7.69
CA VAL A 383 -8.24 -20.13 -6.91
C VAL A 383 -7.18 -19.29 -7.62
N GLU A 384 -6.50 -18.42 -6.88
CA GLU A 384 -5.48 -17.52 -7.38
C GLU A 384 -4.17 -17.74 -6.63
N TYR A 385 -3.11 -18.03 -7.34
CA TYR A 385 -1.73 -18.04 -6.81
C TYR A 385 -1.09 -16.69 -6.99
N VAL A 386 -0.41 -16.18 -5.95
CA VAL A 386 0.34 -14.92 -5.95
C VAL A 386 1.76 -15.18 -5.46
N GLY A 387 2.74 -14.90 -6.31
CA GLY A 387 4.15 -15.17 -6.07
C GLY A 387 4.89 -14.03 -5.35
N TYR A 388 4.48 -13.66 -4.12
CA TYR A 388 5.07 -12.52 -3.39
C TYR A 388 6.57 -12.65 -3.13
N ALA A 389 7.09 -13.85 -2.86
CA ALA A 389 8.52 -14.10 -2.68
C ALA A 389 9.36 -13.84 -3.96
N GLY A 390 8.69 -13.68 -5.11
CA GLY A 390 9.31 -13.34 -6.38
C GLY A 390 9.40 -11.84 -6.68
N MET A 391 8.88 -10.98 -5.80
CA MET A 391 9.02 -9.53 -5.93
C MET A 391 10.50 -9.11 -5.94
N ARG A 392 10.78 -7.97 -6.53
CA ARG A 392 12.13 -7.40 -6.58
C ARG A 392 12.05 -5.88 -6.56
N ALA A 393 13.03 -5.26 -5.90
CA ALA A 393 13.30 -3.84 -6.06
C ALA A 393 14.75 -3.65 -6.51
N ASN A 394 15.01 -2.64 -7.30
CA ASN A 394 16.35 -2.22 -7.72
C ASN A 394 16.37 -0.71 -7.99
N THR A 395 17.55 -0.14 -7.96
CA THR A 395 17.77 1.27 -8.28
C THR A 395 18.93 1.41 -9.26
N SER A 396 19.01 2.56 -9.89
CA SER A 396 20.16 3.05 -10.67
C SER A 396 20.58 4.44 -10.18
N TYR A 397 20.12 4.83 -8.99
CA TYR A 397 20.30 6.16 -8.41
C TYR A 397 21.60 6.28 -7.62
N LEU A 398 22.13 5.15 -7.15
CA LEU A 398 23.38 5.04 -6.40
C LEU A 398 24.56 4.74 -7.35
N ASP A 399 25.75 4.58 -6.80
CA ASP A 399 26.89 4.03 -7.54
C ASP A 399 26.71 2.51 -7.82
N ASP A 400 27.61 1.92 -8.59
CA ASP A 400 27.52 0.52 -9.01
C ASP A 400 27.54 -0.48 -7.85
N ALA A 401 28.25 -0.18 -6.76
CA ALA A 401 28.29 -1.01 -5.57
C ALA A 401 26.98 -0.88 -4.80
N GLY A 402 26.52 0.32 -4.52
CA GLY A 402 25.26 0.60 -3.84
C GLY A 402 24.05 0.06 -4.58
N ASN A 403 24.02 0.13 -5.92
CA ASN A 403 22.94 -0.45 -6.73
C ASN A 403 22.88 -1.98 -6.59
N ARG A 404 24.02 -2.67 -6.51
CA ARG A 404 24.09 -4.11 -6.27
C ARG A 404 23.62 -4.46 -4.87
N ASP A 405 24.14 -3.77 -3.87
CA ASP A 405 23.81 -3.99 -2.47
C ASP A 405 22.33 -3.73 -2.19
N PHE A 406 21.77 -2.66 -2.76
CA PHE A 406 20.33 -2.37 -2.70
C PHE A 406 19.50 -3.51 -3.28
N LYS A 407 19.85 -3.99 -4.48
CA LYS A 407 19.13 -5.07 -5.15
C LYS A 407 19.21 -6.38 -4.36
N GLU A 408 20.40 -6.76 -3.93
CA GLU A 408 20.62 -8.03 -3.21
C GLU A 408 19.99 -8.00 -1.81
N GLY A 409 20.15 -6.89 -1.08
CA GLY A 409 19.56 -6.66 0.22
C GLY A 409 18.03 -6.71 0.15
N THR A 410 17.42 -6.00 -0.79
CA THR A 410 15.96 -5.99 -0.95
C THR A 410 15.41 -7.35 -1.34
N ILE A 411 16.08 -8.10 -2.23
CA ILE A 411 15.66 -9.46 -2.61
C ILE A 411 15.70 -10.40 -1.40
N ARG A 412 16.73 -10.29 -0.56
CA ARG A 412 16.88 -11.09 0.67
C ARG A 412 15.74 -10.77 1.62
N GLU A 413 15.55 -9.51 1.93
CA GLU A 413 14.49 -9.01 2.82
C GLU A 413 13.08 -9.41 2.37
N ILE A 414 12.78 -9.31 1.05
CA ILE A 414 11.51 -9.77 0.49
C ILE A 414 11.28 -11.25 0.76
N LYS A 415 12.30 -12.10 0.61
CA LYS A 415 12.17 -13.55 0.84
C LYS A 415 12.05 -13.90 2.32
N ASP A 416 12.65 -13.12 3.19
CA ASP A 416 12.61 -13.32 4.63
C ASP A 416 11.24 -12.87 5.19
N ILE A 417 10.63 -11.79 4.63
CA ILE A 417 9.35 -11.26 5.10
C ILE A 417 8.16 -11.93 4.43
N TYR A 418 8.23 -12.22 3.11
CA TYR A 418 7.06 -12.62 2.32
C TYR A 418 7.15 -14.03 1.75
N ARG A 419 6.01 -14.70 1.74
CA ARG A 419 5.82 -16.02 1.11
C ARG A 419 4.76 -15.95 0.01
N ASN A 420 4.80 -16.92 -0.89
CA ASN A 420 3.77 -17.10 -1.90
C ASN A 420 2.43 -17.53 -1.26
N THR A 421 1.32 -17.07 -1.81
CA THR A 421 -0.01 -17.32 -1.26
C THR A 421 -0.96 -17.92 -2.29
N VAL A 422 -1.99 -18.57 -1.76
CA VAL A 422 -3.14 -19.06 -2.53
C VAL A 422 -4.39 -18.39 -1.96
N ASN A 423 -5.10 -17.66 -2.82
CA ASN A 423 -6.35 -16.99 -2.50
C ASN A 423 -7.52 -17.79 -3.08
N VAL A 424 -8.65 -17.82 -2.40
CA VAL A 424 -9.84 -18.54 -2.83
C VAL A 424 -11.06 -17.62 -2.81
N ARG A 425 -11.88 -17.68 -3.84
CA ARG A 425 -13.13 -16.92 -3.96
C ARG A 425 -14.24 -17.82 -4.46
N VAL A 426 -15.44 -17.64 -3.89
CA VAL A 426 -16.65 -18.30 -4.32
C VAL A 426 -17.76 -17.25 -4.44
N GLY A 427 -18.59 -17.35 -5.45
CA GLY A 427 -19.72 -16.44 -5.65
C GLY A 427 -20.83 -17.09 -6.47
N GLY A 428 -22.02 -16.50 -6.39
CA GLY A 428 -23.18 -16.96 -7.12
C GLY A 428 -24.09 -15.82 -7.56
N GLU A 429 -24.77 -16.03 -8.69
CA GLU A 429 -25.79 -15.14 -9.22
C GLU A 429 -27.08 -15.93 -9.43
N TYR A 430 -28.18 -15.41 -8.90
CA TYR A 430 -29.52 -15.91 -9.13
C TYR A 430 -30.34 -14.92 -9.97
N ARG A 431 -31.13 -15.41 -10.93
CA ARG A 431 -31.82 -14.61 -11.93
C ARG A 431 -33.32 -14.90 -11.91
N VAL A 432 -34.09 -13.81 -11.81
CA VAL A 432 -35.56 -13.86 -11.92
C VAL A 432 -36.01 -12.75 -12.88
N GLY A 433 -36.40 -13.14 -14.12
CA GLY A 433 -36.72 -12.14 -15.13
C GLY A 433 -35.58 -11.16 -15.40
N LYS A 434 -35.85 -9.87 -15.18
CA LYS A 434 -34.83 -8.79 -15.30
C LYS A 434 -33.97 -8.59 -14.05
N PHE A 435 -34.36 -9.18 -12.92
CA PHE A 435 -33.68 -9.02 -11.65
C PHE A 435 -32.54 -10.03 -11.46
N ARG A 436 -31.51 -9.61 -10.75
CA ARG A 436 -30.32 -10.41 -10.41
C ARG A 436 -30.01 -10.20 -8.93
N ALA A 437 -29.79 -11.29 -8.21
CA ALA A 437 -29.26 -11.28 -6.84
C ALA A 437 -27.90 -11.98 -6.84
N ARG A 438 -26.93 -11.46 -6.07
CA ARG A 438 -25.56 -11.96 -6.03
C ARG A 438 -25.05 -11.99 -4.61
N ALA A 439 -24.23 -12.99 -4.35
CA ALA A 439 -23.45 -13.07 -3.12
C ALA A 439 -22.08 -13.67 -3.42
N GLY A 440 -21.11 -13.33 -2.61
CA GLY A 440 -19.76 -13.88 -2.75
C GLY A 440 -18.96 -13.77 -1.46
N VAL A 441 -17.97 -14.64 -1.35
CA VAL A 441 -17.00 -14.68 -0.26
C VAL A 441 -15.62 -14.91 -0.84
N GLY A 442 -14.60 -14.28 -0.25
CA GLY A 442 -13.20 -14.44 -0.62
C GLY A 442 -12.31 -14.54 0.62
N TYR A 443 -11.29 -15.38 0.50
CA TYR A 443 -10.21 -15.50 1.47
C TYR A 443 -8.89 -15.23 0.77
N MET A 444 -8.13 -14.24 1.26
CA MET A 444 -6.78 -13.96 0.83
C MET A 444 -5.84 -14.35 1.95
N ALA A 445 -4.93 -15.29 1.66
CA ALA A 445 -4.02 -15.84 2.65
C ALA A 445 -2.97 -14.80 3.09
N ASP A 446 -2.54 -14.92 4.33
CA ASP A 446 -1.49 -14.08 4.91
C ASP A 446 -0.17 -14.26 4.15
N PRO A 447 0.39 -13.18 3.55
CA PRO A 447 1.63 -13.24 2.77
C PRO A 447 2.90 -13.20 3.62
N TYR A 448 2.82 -12.98 4.94
CA TYR A 448 3.99 -12.87 5.79
C TYR A 448 4.51 -14.24 6.25
N VAL A 449 5.84 -14.38 6.29
CA VAL A 449 6.53 -15.59 6.81
C VAL A 449 6.37 -15.63 8.31
N ASP A 450 6.77 -14.58 9.00
CA ASP A 450 6.59 -14.42 10.44
C ASP A 450 5.25 -13.76 10.73
N ARG A 451 4.41 -14.43 11.46
CA ARG A 451 3.09 -13.93 11.83
C ARG A 451 3.09 -13.17 13.15
N ALA A 452 4.15 -13.27 13.96
CA ALA A 452 4.24 -12.65 15.29
C ALA A 452 2.92 -12.76 16.08
N ASN A 453 2.25 -13.93 16.00
CA ASN A 453 0.92 -14.23 16.53
C ASN A 453 -0.23 -13.39 15.94
N ILE A 454 -0.01 -12.72 14.79
CA ILE A 454 -1.02 -11.90 14.12
C ILE A 454 -1.32 -12.50 12.75
N ASP A 455 -2.58 -12.87 12.53
CA ASP A 455 -3.07 -13.31 11.23
C ASP A 455 -3.46 -12.09 10.38
N ARG A 456 -2.72 -11.85 9.29
CA ARG A 456 -2.94 -10.77 8.32
C ARG A 456 -3.74 -11.22 7.10
N SER A 457 -4.33 -12.41 7.16
CA SER A 457 -5.27 -12.86 6.13
C SER A 457 -6.45 -11.90 6.01
N ARG A 458 -7.07 -11.86 4.82
CA ARG A 458 -8.23 -11.00 4.56
C ARG A 458 -9.44 -11.83 4.22
N LEU A 459 -10.55 -11.54 4.87
CA LEU A 459 -11.86 -12.05 4.52
C LEU A 459 -12.63 -10.96 3.75
N LEU A 460 -13.28 -11.36 2.67
CA LEU A 460 -14.14 -10.53 1.85
C LEU A 460 -15.54 -11.15 1.81
N TYR A 461 -16.53 -10.36 2.17
CA TYR A 461 -17.95 -10.68 2.00
C TYR A 461 -18.56 -9.70 1.00
N SER A 462 -19.42 -10.19 0.12
CA SER A 462 -20.03 -9.35 -0.89
C SER A 462 -21.48 -9.74 -1.15
N LEU A 463 -22.31 -8.72 -1.39
CA LEU A 463 -23.71 -8.85 -1.75
C LEU A 463 -24.02 -7.87 -2.88
N GLY A 464 -25.05 -8.18 -3.69
CA GLY A 464 -25.50 -7.24 -4.70
C GLY A 464 -26.81 -7.62 -5.35
N ALA A 465 -27.41 -6.61 -5.95
CA ALA A 465 -28.63 -6.73 -6.73
C ALA A 465 -28.47 -5.98 -8.06
N GLY A 466 -29.16 -6.41 -9.09
CA GLY A 466 -29.10 -5.75 -10.38
C GLY A 466 -30.37 -5.91 -11.20
N VAL A 467 -30.52 -4.97 -12.12
CA VAL A 467 -31.61 -4.98 -13.11
C VAL A 467 -30.99 -4.88 -14.50
N ARG A 468 -31.38 -5.75 -15.42
CA ARG A 468 -30.89 -5.75 -16.80
C ARG A 468 -32.05 -5.64 -17.76
N GLY A 469 -32.13 -4.52 -18.45
CA GLY A 469 -33.06 -4.29 -19.57
C GLY A 469 -32.42 -4.57 -20.94
N ASP A 470 -33.10 -4.15 -21.99
CA ASP A 470 -32.62 -4.35 -23.36
C ASP A 470 -31.53 -3.36 -23.75
N ARG A 471 -31.60 -2.11 -23.28
CA ARG A 471 -30.63 -1.03 -23.59
C ARG A 471 -29.80 -0.61 -22.41
N PHE A 472 -30.31 -0.75 -21.18
CA PHE A 472 -29.67 -0.27 -19.98
C PHE A 472 -29.62 -1.34 -18.90
N PHE A 473 -28.64 -1.22 -18.02
CA PHE A 473 -28.57 -2.01 -16.80
C PHE A 473 -28.08 -1.17 -15.64
N ALA A 474 -28.43 -1.60 -14.45
CA ALA A 474 -27.92 -1.05 -13.20
C ALA A 474 -27.66 -2.18 -12.20
N ASP A 475 -26.52 -2.15 -11.55
CA ASP A 475 -26.09 -3.10 -10.53
C ASP A 475 -25.64 -2.33 -9.28
N LEU A 476 -26.23 -2.64 -8.13
CA LEU A 476 -25.81 -2.15 -6.81
C LEU A 476 -25.05 -3.27 -6.11
N GLY A 477 -23.89 -2.95 -5.52
CA GLY A 477 -23.07 -3.91 -4.79
C GLY A 477 -22.54 -3.34 -3.49
N GLY A 478 -22.33 -4.22 -2.50
CA GLY A 478 -21.66 -3.92 -1.25
C GLY A 478 -20.58 -4.96 -0.96
N THR A 479 -19.42 -4.52 -0.47
CA THR A 479 -18.38 -5.42 0.02
C THR A 479 -17.92 -5.00 1.40
N LEU A 480 -17.64 -5.99 2.26
CA LEU A 480 -16.99 -5.83 3.55
C LEU A 480 -15.71 -6.65 3.54
N SER A 481 -14.58 -6.01 3.79
CA SER A 481 -13.31 -6.72 3.98
C SER A 481 -12.68 -6.38 5.32
N THR A 482 -12.01 -7.37 5.92
CA THR A 482 -11.27 -7.22 7.16
C THR A 482 -9.81 -7.53 6.91
N SER A 483 -8.91 -6.76 7.53
CA SER A 483 -7.47 -7.00 7.50
C SER A 483 -6.82 -6.54 8.80
N LYS A 484 -5.64 -7.09 9.10
CA LYS A 484 -4.81 -6.66 10.22
C LYS A 484 -3.42 -6.27 9.72
N SER A 485 -2.83 -5.30 10.37
CA SER A 485 -1.43 -4.89 10.17
C SER A 485 -0.81 -4.55 11.50
N VAL A 486 0.52 -4.46 11.52
CA VAL A 486 1.31 -4.07 12.69
C VAL A 486 2.14 -2.88 12.31
N TYR A 487 2.18 -1.92 13.19
CA TYR A 487 3.05 -0.77 13.10
C TYR A 487 3.93 -0.66 14.34
N THR A 488 5.23 -0.59 14.16
CA THR A 488 6.21 -0.41 15.22
C THR A 488 6.78 1.00 15.07
N PRO A 489 6.54 1.91 16.03
CA PRO A 489 6.99 3.31 15.91
C PRO A 489 8.51 3.44 15.79
N TYR A 490 9.25 2.67 16.56
CA TYR A 490 10.71 2.56 16.53
C TYR A 490 11.13 1.21 17.09
N THR A 491 12.37 0.83 16.84
CA THR A 491 12.99 -0.40 17.38
C THR A 491 14.26 -0.04 18.12
N LEU A 492 14.50 -0.72 19.23
CA LEU A 492 15.72 -0.62 20.06
C LEU A 492 16.49 -1.93 20.03
N ASN A 493 17.76 -1.90 20.43
CA ASN A 493 18.58 -3.12 20.53
C ASN A 493 17.96 -4.15 21.48
N ASN A 494 17.28 -3.69 22.54
CA ASN A 494 16.51 -4.55 23.44
C ASN A 494 15.02 -4.56 23.02
N PRO A 495 14.49 -5.69 22.47
CA PRO A 495 13.09 -5.76 22.05
C PRO A 495 12.05 -5.60 23.17
N ALA A 496 12.45 -5.75 24.43
CA ALA A 496 11.54 -5.59 25.58
C ALA A 496 11.20 -4.12 25.88
N LEU A 497 11.94 -3.17 25.29
CA LEU A 497 11.80 -1.74 25.58
C LEU A 497 10.84 -1.00 24.63
N TYR A 498 10.41 -1.62 23.53
CA TYR A 498 9.50 -0.98 22.58
C TYR A 498 8.27 -1.83 22.30
N SER A 499 7.23 -1.19 21.82
CA SER A 499 5.94 -1.83 21.55
C SER A 499 5.46 -1.59 20.13
N SER A 500 4.57 -2.44 19.65
CA SER A 500 3.95 -2.33 18.33
C SER A 500 2.44 -2.13 18.45
N ALA A 501 1.89 -1.27 17.62
CA ALA A 501 0.45 -1.10 17.49
C ALA A 501 -0.14 -2.15 16.54
N VAL A 502 -1.17 -2.85 16.97
CA VAL A 502 -1.97 -3.75 16.13
C VAL A 502 -3.13 -2.97 15.54
N ILE A 503 -3.18 -2.89 14.22
CA ILE A 503 -4.20 -2.15 13.48
C ILE A 503 -5.14 -3.15 12.83
N SER A 504 -6.43 -3.06 13.13
CA SER A 504 -7.50 -3.88 12.57
C SER A 504 -8.42 -3.02 11.72
N ASP A 505 -8.38 -3.22 10.41
CA ASP A 505 -9.17 -2.45 9.45
C ASP A 505 -10.42 -3.22 9.02
N LYS A 506 -11.55 -2.49 8.97
CA LYS A 506 -12.78 -2.91 8.31
C LYS A 506 -13.07 -1.94 7.19
N THR A 507 -13.00 -2.42 5.94
CA THR A 507 -13.29 -1.63 4.75
C THR A 507 -14.65 -2.02 4.20
N VAL A 508 -15.55 -1.06 4.07
CA VAL A 508 -16.86 -1.19 3.45
C VAL A 508 -16.83 -0.41 2.13
N ASN A 509 -17.19 -1.07 1.02
CA ASN A 509 -17.43 -0.40 -0.24
C ASN A 509 -18.90 -0.57 -0.62
N VAL A 510 -19.52 0.52 -1.06
CA VAL A 510 -20.84 0.53 -1.72
C VAL A 510 -20.64 1.09 -3.12
N MET A 511 -21.09 0.37 -4.13
CA MET A 511 -20.87 0.72 -5.52
C MET A 511 -22.14 0.56 -6.36
N LEU A 512 -22.28 1.45 -7.32
CA LEU A 512 -23.37 1.43 -8.30
C LEU A 512 -22.77 1.39 -9.71
N THR A 513 -23.01 0.33 -10.46
CA THR A 513 -22.67 0.32 -11.89
C THR A 513 -23.91 0.64 -12.71
N VAL A 514 -23.79 1.60 -13.59
CA VAL A 514 -24.77 1.88 -14.62
C VAL A 514 -24.14 1.73 -16.00
N GLY A 515 -24.85 1.15 -16.93
CA GLY A 515 -24.32 0.94 -18.27
C GLY A 515 -25.41 0.86 -19.33
N ALA A 516 -24.96 1.03 -20.58
CA ALA A 516 -25.80 0.99 -21.76
C ALA A 516 -25.22 0.02 -22.81
N PHE A 517 -26.12 -0.68 -23.50
CA PHE A 517 -25.82 -1.53 -24.65
C PHE A 517 -26.16 -0.82 -25.95
N PHE A 518 -25.34 -1.02 -26.98
CA PHE A 518 -25.53 -0.46 -28.31
C PHE A 518 -25.02 -1.40 -29.41
#